data_1dcf24e6341173ae7c81063d27f272d5
#
_entry.id   1dcf24e6341173ae7c81063d27f272d5
#
_cell.length_a   1.000
_cell.length_b   1.000
_cell.length_c   1.000
_cell.angle_alpha   90.00
_cell.angle_beta   90.00
_cell.angle_gamma   90.00
#
_symmetry.space_group_name_H-M   'P 1'
#
loop_
_entity.id
_entity.type
_entity.pdbx_description
1 polymer ?
#
loop_
_entity_poly.entity_id
_entity_poly.type
_entity_poly.pdbx_seq_one_letter_code
_entity_poly.pdbx_strand_id
1 'polypeptide(L)'
;NVDTLYMSATPIPRTLNMALSKLKEISLMQTSPKERLPVRTIITPRDMEVIKDAIRREIDRGGQVFFIHNRVQTIETIAAELRNAMPKVRFIVGHAQMPEQHLERVMETFLAKEYQVLISTTIIENGIDIPNANTILIDNAETFGLAQLYQMRGRVGRSNRRAYAYLLISKGTTTVARKRLEALTQYDYLGAGFQVALRDLELRGAGTILGTKQSGIIQAIGFNYYNRILANAIQAVEKGETTNLFNDETPNTRRKVRTEIDLYFPPDYIDDDEERLRIYKRLSELETLEDIDNLEVEL
;
A
#
# COMPACT_ATOMS: atom_id res chain seq x y z
N ASN A 1 -4.56 -33.79 -0.82
CA ASN A 1 -4.80 -32.35 -0.69
C ASN A 1 -4.33 -31.95 0.70
N VAL A 2 -3.54 -30.88 0.77
CA VAL A 2 -3.10 -30.27 2.03
C VAL A 2 -3.74 -28.88 2.09
N ASP A 3 -4.47 -28.61 3.18
CA ASP A 3 -5.04 -27.30 3.42
C ASP A 3 -3.92 -26.30 3.72
N THR A 4 -3.93 -25.16 3.07
CA THR A 4 -2.86 -24.17 3.15
C THR A 4 -3.43 -22.80 3.49
N LEU A 5 -2.99 -22.25 4.61
CA LEU A 5 -3.33 -20.88 5.04
C LEU A 5 -2.15 -19.93 4.75
N TYR A 6 -2.40 -18.87 3.99
CA TYR A 6 -1.46 -17.79 3.76
C TYR A 6 -1.90 -16.54 4.53
N MET A 7 -1.02 -16.00 5.36
CA MET A 7 -1.27 -14.77 6.11
C MET A 7 -0.34 -13.67 5.61
N SER A 8 -0.88 -12.48 5.39
CA SER A 8 -0.09 -11.32 4.97
C SER A 8 -0.71 -10.04 5.50
N ALA A 9 0.12 -9.09 5.89
CA ALA A 9 -0.33 -7.73 6.23
C ALA A 9 -0.68 -6.91 4.98
N THR A 10 -0.03 -7.22 3.86
CA THR A 10 -0.30 -6.65 2.53
C THR A 10 -0.28 -7.79 1.53
N PRO A 11 -1.43 -8.16 0.95
CA PRO A 11 -1.43 -9.18 -0.09
C PRO A 11 -0.54 -8.68 -1.24
N ILE A 12 0.35 -9.54 -1.71
CA ILE A 12 1.11 -9.25 -2.94
C ILE A 12 0.11 -9.18 -4.10
N PRO A 13 0.35 -8.35 -5.12
CA PRO A 13 -0.57 -8.16 -6.25
C PRO A 13 -1.03 -9.48 -6.89
N ARG A 14 -0.16 -10.46 -6.99
CA ARG A 14 -0.49 -11.79 -7.51
C ARG A 14 -1.51 -12.53 -6.65
N THR A 15 -1.32 -12.57 -5.33
CA THR A 15 -2.25 -13.24 -4.39
C THR A 15 -3.60 -12.53 -4.37
N LEU A 16 -3.59 -11.19 -4.42
CA LEU A 16 -4.78 -10.37 -4.51
C LEU A 16 -5.58 -10.68 -5.79
N ASN A 17 -4.90 -10.78 -6.94
CA ASN A 17 -5.55 -11.12 -8.19
C ASN A 17 -6.14 -12.54 -8.18
N MET A 18 -5.44 -13.52 -7.62
CA MET A 18 -5.97 -14.88 -7.46
C MET A 18 -7.22 -14.92 -6.57
N ALA A 19 -7.27 -14.08 -5.53
CA ALA A 19 -8.44 -13.95 -4.66
C ALA A 19 -9.62 -13.26 -5.37
N LEU A 20 -9.36 -12.14 -6.06
CA LEU A 20 -10.36 -11.42 -6.85
C LEU A 20 -10.94 -12.29 -8.00
N SER A 21 -10.13 -13.20 -8.54
CA SER A 21 -10.55 -14.17 -9.56
C SER A 21 -11.23 -15.42 -8.97
N LYS A 22 -11.56 -15.44 -7.68
CA LYS A 22 -12.15 -16.58 -6.94
C LYS A 22 -11.32 -17.87 -6.98
N LEU A 23 -10.03 -17.78 -7.35
CA LEU A 23 -9.10 -18.91 -7.31
C LEU A 23 -8.64 -19.26 -5.89
N LYS A 24 -8.79 -18.33 -4.95
CA LYS A 24 -8.54 -18.52 -3.51
C LYS A 24 -9.56 -17.75 -2.70
N GLU A 25 -10.01 -18.35 -1.63
CA GLU A 25 -10.79 -17.64 -0.62
C GLU A 25 -9.92 -16.64 0.12
N ILE A 26 -10.50 -15.49 0.47
CA ILE A 26 -9.82 -14.45 1.22
C ILE A 26 -10.68 -14.00 2.40
N SER A 27 -10.04 -13.90 3.56
CA SER A 27 -10.64 -13.31 4.75
C SER A 27 -9.88 -12.04 5.12
N LEU A 28 -10.59 -10.94 5.28
CA LEU A 28 -10.01 -9.64 5.62
C LEU A 28 -10.20 -9.36 7.11
N MET A 29 -9.10 -9.19 7.83
CA MET A 29 -9.10 -8.73 9.22
C MET A 29 -9.05 -7.21 9.25
N GLN A 30 -10.19 -6.56 9.46
CA GLN A 30 -10.33 -5.10 9.41
C GLN A 30 -10.32 -4.43 10.80
N THR A 31 -10.55 -5.20 11.85
CA THR A 31 -10.56 -4.67 13.22
C THR A 31 -9.16 -4.53 13.75
N SER A 32 -8.74 -3.30 14.02
CA SER A 32 -7.44 -3.01 14.64
C SER A 32 -7.50 -3.13 16.16
N PRO A 33 -6.36 -3.39 16.84
CA PRO A 33 -6.28 -3.31 18.30
C PRO A 33 -6.67 -1.91 18.81
N LYS A 34 -7.44 -1.84 19.87
CA LYS A 34 -8.06 -0.59 20.40
C LYS A 34 -7.06 0.51 20.78
N GLU A 35 -5.81 0.16 21.11
CA GLU A 35 -4.81 1.10 21.61
C GLU A 35 -3.83 1.62 20.55
N ARG A 36 -3.94 1.10 19.32
CA ARG A 36 -2.99 1.44 18.26
C ARG A 36 -3.40 2.74 17.55
N LEU A 37 -2.51 3.72 17.55
CA LEU A 37 -2.70 4.97 16.82
C LEU A 37 -2.23 4.85 15.36
N PRO A 38 -2.91 5.51 14.40
CA PRO A 38 -2.43 5.60 13.02
C PRO A 38 -1.05 6.24 12.94
N VAL A 39 -0.23 5.75 12.01
CA VAL A 39 1.12 6.29 11.74
C VAL A 39 0.99 7.50 10.83
N ARG A 40 1.38 8.68 11.29
CA ARG A 40 1.38 9.89 10.46
C ARG A 40 2.46 9.80 9.39
N THR A 41 2.04 9.77 8.13
CA THR A 41 2.94 9.68 6.97
C THR A 41 3.20 11.08 6.40
N ILE A 42 4.48 11.43 6.18
CA ILE A 42 4.94 12.72 5.70
C ILE A 42 5.85 12.50 4.50
N ILE A 43 5.50 13.07 3.35
CA ILE A 43 6.35 13.08 2.15
C ILE A 43 7.09 14.41 2.13
N THR A 44 8.43 14.37 2.06
CA THR A 44 9.25 15.58 2.07
C THR A 44 10.51 15.38 1.23
N PRO A 45 11.05 16.43 0.58
CA PRO A 45 12.36 16.36 -0.01
C PRO A 45 13.41 15.90 1.03
N ARG A 46 14.43 15.17 0.55
CA ARG A 46 15.57 14.79 1.41
C ARG A 46 16.32 16.05 1.82
N ASP A 47 16.14 16.45 3.08
CA ASP A 47 16.76 17.61 3.69
C ASP A 47 17.34 17.20 5.05
N MET A 48 18.61 17.58 5.32
CA MET A 48 19.30 17.22 6.55
C MET A 48 18.66 17.87 7.79
N GLU A 49 18.11 19.07 7.67
CA GLU A 49 17.43 19.72 8.80
C GLU A 49 16.15 18.98 9.17
N VAL A 50 15.36 18.56 8.18
CA VAL A 50 14.16 17.72 8.41
C VAL A 50 14.53 16.40 9.07
N ILE A 51 15.61 15.75 8.62
CA ILE A 51 16.10 14.49 9.19
C ILE A 51 16.52 14.71 10.66
N LYS A 52 17.31 15.75 10.93
CA LYS A 52 17.77 16.08 12.30
C LYS A 52 16.59 16.37 13.23
N ASP A 53 15.61 17.13 12.78
CA ASP A 53 14.43 17.47 13.57
C ASP A 53 13.58 16.24 13.86
N ALA A 54 13.37 15.37 12.89
CA ALA A 54 12.64 14.12 13.09
C ALA A 54 13.33 13.22 14.13
N ILE A 55 14.66 13.06 14.03
CA ILE A 55 15.46 12.28 14.97
C ILE A 55 15.43 12.91 16.37
N ARG A 56 15.64 14.23 16.49
CA ARG A 56 15.61 14.93 17.79
C ARG A 56 14.28 14.76 18.50
N ARG A 57 13.17 15.01 17.80
CA ARG A 57 11.81 14.85 18.35
C ARG A 57 11.57 13.46 18.93
N GLU A 58 12.08 12.42 18.28
CA GLU A 58 11.93 11.06 18.77
C GLU A 58 12.81 10.81 20.00
N ILE A 59 14.05 11.25 19.98
CA ILE A 59 15.00 11.09 21.07
C ILE A 59 14.53 11.87 22.32
N ASP A 60 14.05 13.10 22.14
CA ASP A 60 13.59 13.97 23.24
C ASP A 60 12.40 13.36 24.01
N ARG A 61 11.58 12.56 23.34
CA ARG A 61 10.51 11.79 23.99
C ARG A 61 10.91 10.39 24.45
N GLY A 62 12.21 10.07 24.40
CA GLY A 62 12.79 8.79 24.85
C GLY A 62 12.56 7.63 23.89
N GLY A 63 12.25 7.90 22.63
CA GLY A 63 12.04 6.90 21.58
C GLY A 63 13.31 6.60 20.80
N GLN A 64 13.18 5.68 19.83
CA GLN A 64 14.22 5.28 18.89
C GLN A 64 13.74 5.46 17.45
N VAL A 65 14.68 5.53 16.52
CA VAL A 65 14.41 5.84 15.12
C VAL A 65 14.96 4.73 14.21
N PHE A 66 14.17 4.33 13.22
CA PHE A 66 14.64 3.61 12.05
C PHE A 66 15.00 4.59 10.94
N PHE A 67 16.19 4.45 10.37
CA PHE A 67 16.58 5.13 9.14
C PHE A 67 16.84 4.08 8.06
N ILE A 68 16.00 4.05 7.03
CA ILE A 68 16.05 3.03 5.98
C ILE A 68 16.77 3.59 4.76
N HIS A 69 17.83 2.88 4.34
CA HIS A 69 18.58 3.19 3.13
C HIS A 69 18.77 1.92 2.28
N ASN A 70 18.24 1.91 1.05
CA ASN A 70 18.10 0.68 0.25
C ASN A 70 19.39 0.18 -0.43
N ARG A 71 20.55 0.74 -0.16
CA ARG A 71 21.81 0.36 -0.82
C ARG A 71 22.90 0.07 0.20
N VAL A 72 23.27 -1.22 0.28
CA VAL A 72 24.36 -1.64 1.18
C VAL A 72 25.68 -0.92 0.86
N GLN A 73 25.97 -0.68 -0.44
CA GLN A 73 27.22 -0.07 -0.88
C GLN A 73 27.39 1.38 -0.38
N THR A 74 26.32 2.07 -0.10
CA THR A 74 26.34 3.49 0.33
C THR A 74 25.84 3.70 1.75
N ILE A 75 25.46 2.63 2.46
CA ILE A 75 24.86 2.74 3.81
C ILE A 75 25.85 3.35 4.82
N GLU A 76 27.14 2.99 4.74
CA GLU A 76 28.18 3.56 5.62
C GLU A 76 28.47 5.03 5.30
N THR A 77 28.36 5.45 4.04
CA THR A 77 28.48 6.86 3.65
C THR A 77 27.36 7.68 4.29
N ILE A 78 26.11 7.18 4.22
CA ILE A 78 24.97 7.82 4.87
C ILE A 78 25.13 7.82 6.40
N ALA A 79 25.62 6.74 6.97
CA ALA A 79 25.88 6.66 8.40
C ALA A 79 26.93 7.69 8.85
N ALA A 80 28.00 7.88 8.08
CA ALA A 80 29.02 8.89 8.35
C ALA A 80 28.45 10.31 8.21
N GLU A 81 27.64 10.59 7.19
CA GLU A 81 26.93 11.87 7.01
C GLU A 81 26.07 12.21 8.24
N LEU A 82 25.27 11.25 8.72
CA LEU A 82 24.38 11.43 9.87
C LEU A 82 25.17 11.59 11.18
N ARG A 83 26.22 10.79 11.40
CA ARG A 83 27.10 10.91 12.58
C ARG A 83 27.77 12.28 12.64
N ASN A 84 28.25 12.79 11.50
CA ASN A 84 28.85 14.13 11.41
C ASN A 84 27.82 15.23 11.66
N ALA A 85 26.59 15.09 11.16
CA ALA A 85 25.52 16.05 11.36
C ALA A 85 24.98 16.06 12.80
N MET A 86 25.06 14.92 13.52
CA MET A 86 24.52 14.74 14.87
C MET A 86 25.51 13.98 15.79
N PRO A 87 26.63 14.58 16.18
CA PRO A 87 27.71 13.87 16.93
C PRO A 87 27.29 13.32 18.30
N LYS A 88 26.21 13.85 18.89
CA LYS A 88 25.69 13.42 20.20
C LYS A 88 24.72 12.23 20.10
N VAL A 89 24.32 11.83 18.90
CA VAL A 89 23.40 10.73 18.66
C VAL A 89 24.18 9.46 18.33
N ARG A 90 23.82 8.36 18.95
CA ARG A 90 24.47 7.07 18.71
C ARG A 90 23.73 6.33 17.60
N PHE A 91 24.44 6.09 16.50
CA PHE A 91 23.96 5.39 15.32
C PHE A 91 24.59 4.01 15.21
N ILE A 92 23.78 3.00 14.91
CA ILE A 92 24.25 1.66 14.57
C ILE A 92 23.77 1.30 13.16
N VAL A 93 24.56 0.53 12.42
CA VAL A 93 24.25 0.08 11.07
C VAL A 93 23.95 -1.42 11.10
N GLY A 94 22.89 -1.84 10.40
CA GLY A 94 22.53 -3.24 10.21
C GLY A 94 22.01 -3.50 8.79
N HIS A 95 22.55 -4.51 8.08
CA HIS A 95 22.08 -4.86 6.74
C HIS A 95 22.21 -6.37 6.45
N ALA A 96 21.43 -6.87 5.47
CA ALA A 96 21.30 -8.29 5.16
C ALA A 96 22.59 -9.00 4.70
N GLN A 97 23.65 -8.26 4.32
CA GLN A 97 24.94 -8.85 3.95
C GLN A 97 25.88 -9.03 5.14
N MET A 98 25.48 -8.61 6.35
CA MET A 98 26.24 -8.91 7.56
C MET A 98 26.10 -10.38 7.94
N PRO A 99 27.12 -10.99 8.57
CA PRO A 99 26.97 -12.29 9.21
C PRO A 99 25.81 -12.29 10.21
N GLU A 100 25.04 -13.37 10.27
CA GLU A 100 23.83 -13.47 11.10
C GLU A 100 24.08 -13.12 12.57
N GLN A 101 25.13 -13.67 13.17
CA GLN A 101 25.51 -13.36 14.55
C GLN A 101 25.85 -11.88 14.79
N HIS A 102 26.39 -11.19 13.78
CA HIS A 102 26.67 -9.76 13.88
C HIS A 102 25.35 -8.97 13.81
N LEU A 103 24.46 -9.34 12.92
CA LEU A 103 23.15 -8.71 12.79
C LEU A 103 22.30 -8.91 14.06
N GLU A 104 22.30 -10.11 14.64
CA GLU A 104 21.67 -10.37 15.93
C GLU A 104 22.18 -9.42 17.02
N ARG A 105 23.50 -9.29 17.15
CA ARG A 105 24.12 -8.38 18.13
C ARG A 105 23.74 -6.91 17.90
N VAL A 106 23.69 -6.46 16.64
CA VAL A 106 23.21 -5.12 16.28
C VAL A 106 21.76 -4.93 16.76
N MET A 107 20.91 -5.93 16.57
CA MET A 107 19.52 -5.85 16.98
C MET A 107 19.35 -5.88 18.50
N GLU A 108 20.11 -6.71 19.21
CA GLU A 108 20.11 -6.80 20.68
C GLU A 108 20.54 -5.47 21.31
N THR A 109 21.63 -4.86 20.84
CA THR A 109 22.12 -3.58 21.35
C THR A 109 21.16 -2.42 21.04
N PHE A 110 20.48 -2.47 19.89
CA PHE A 110 19.45 -1.51 19.57
C PHE A 110 18.21 -1.69 20.47
N LEU A 111 17.75 -2.93 20.70
CA LEU A 111 16.66 -3.24 21.64
C LEU A 111 17.00 -2.81 23.07
N ALA A 112 18.26 -2.98 23.51
CA ALA A 112 18.76 -2.52 24.81
C ALA A 112 18.84 -0.99 24.91
N LYS A 113 18.47 -0.23 23.86
CA LYS A 113 18.51 1.24 23.80
C LYS A 113 19.92 1.83 23.90
N GLU A 114 20.94 1.05 23.63
CA GLU A 114 22.31 1.55 23.57
C GLU A 114 22.51 2.54 22.41
N TYR A 115 21.71 2.39 21.35
CA TYR A 115 21.69 3.25 20.17
C TYR A 115 20.31 3.87 19.97
N GLN A 116 20.28 5.14 19.58
CA GLN A 116 19.05 5.88 19.32
C GLN A 116 18.54 5.68 17.89
N VAL A 117 19.44 5.46 16.93
CA VAL A 117 19.08 5.33 15.52
C VAL A 117 19.68 4.06 14.93
N LEU A 118 18.83 3.21 14.35
CA LEU A 118 19.26 2.08 13.54
C LEU A 118 19.17 2.48 12.06
N ILE A 119 20.33 2.52 11.38
CA ILE A 119 20.42 2.70 9.93
C ILE A 119 20.43 1.31 9.31
N SER A 120 19.44 1.01 8.48
CA SER A 120 19.31 -0.34 7.93
C SER A 120 18.81 -0.36 6.49
N THR A 121 19.02 -1.50 5.82
CA THR A 121 18.30 -1.84 4.61
C THR A 121 16.88 -2.35 4.97
N THR A 122 16.18 -3.00 4.03
CA THR A 122 14.82 -3.54 4.22
C THR A 122 14.72 -4.72 5.21
N ILE A 123 15.81 -5.05 5.94
CA ILE A 123 15.81 -6.15 6.92
C ILE A 123 14.72 -6.02 7.99
N ILE A 124 14.30 -4.80 8.30
CA ILE A 124 13.22 -4.57 9.27
C ILE A 124 11.85 -5.06 8.79
N GLU A 125 11.69 -5.39 7.50
CA GLU A 125 10.47 -6.03 6.99
C GLU A 125 10.22 -7.42 7.60
N ASN A 126 11.26 -8.10 8.11
CA ASN A 126 11.24 -9.48 8.56
C ASN A 126 10.86 -9.66 10.05
N GLY A 127 9.75 -9.08 10.47
CA GLY A 127 9.11 -9.49 11.73
C GLY A 127 9.66 -8.91 13.02
N ILE A 128 10.64 -8.00 12.99
CA ILE A 128 11.22 -7.40 14.18
C ILE A 128 10.21 -6.47 14.85
N ASP A 129 9.97 -6.68 16.13
CA ASP A 129 9.12 -5.85 16.96
C ASP A 129 9.95 -5.00 17.93
N ILE A 130 9.98 -3.68 17.70
CA ILE A 130 10.67 -2.73 18.57
C ILE A 130 9.67 -1.64 19.01
N PRO A 131 8.99 -1.86 20.14
CA PRO A 131 7.92 -0.96 20.60
C PRO A 131 8.37 0.47 20.86
N ASN A 132 9.68 0.68 21.14
CA ASN A 132 10.25 1.99 21.40
C ASN A 132 10.60 2.78 20.13
N ALA A 133 10.60 2.14 18.94
CA ALA A 133 10.84 2.82 17.68
C ALA A 133 9.51 3.34 17.12
N ASN A 134 9.28 4.64 17.24
CA ASN A 134 8.04 5.30 16.81
C ASN A 134 8.26 6.30 15.66
N THR A 135 9.48 6.42 15.16
CA THR A 135 9.79 7.21 13.97
C THR A 135 10.59 6.38 12.99
N ILE A 136 10.16 6.41 11.71
CA ILE A 136 10.88 5.82 10.59
C ILE A 136 11.13 6.87 9.53
N LEU A 137 12.38 6.97 9.06
CA LEU A 137 12.77 7.78 7.90
C LEU A 137 13.17 6.82 6.77
N ILE A 138 12.57 6.96 5.61
CA ILE A 138 12.84 6.11 4.45
C ILE A 138 13.48 6.98 3.38
N ASP A 139 14.78 6.76 3.16
CA ASP A 139 15.59 7.50 2.20
C ASP A 139 15.32 7.01 0.78
N ASN A 140 15.20 7.94 -0.18
CA ASN A 140 14.81 7.65 -1.57
C ASN A 140 13.53 6.81 -1.66
N ALA A 141 12.50 7.21 -0.93
CA ALA A 141 11.23 6.47 -0.80
C ALA A 141 10.57 6.15 -2.15
N GLU A 142 10.81 6.97 -3.18
CA GLU A 142 10.33 6.76 -4.55
C GLU A 142 10.86 5.48 -5.21
N THR A 143 11.94 4.90 -4.70
CA THR A 143 12.53 3.67 -5.24
C THR A 143 11.85 2.39 -4.73
N PHE A 144 11.04 2.50 -3.69
CA PHE A 144 10.33 1.36 -3.08
C PHE A 144 8.93 1.16 -3.68
N GLY A 145 8.44 -0.07 -3.63
CA GLY A 145 7.05 -0.40 -3.92
C GLY A 145 6.10 0.04 -2.80
N LEU A 146 4.83 0.31 -3.14
CA LEU A 146 3.83 0.71 -2.14
C LEU A 146 3.65 -0.32 -1.02
N ALA A 147 3.60 -1.60 -1.37
CA ALA A 147 3.48 -2.68 -0.38
C ALA A 147 4.67 -2.69 0.59
N GLN A 148 5.90 -2.48 0.09
CA GLN A 148 7.10 -2.41 0.93
C GLN A 148 7.04 -1.20 1.88
N LEU A 149 6.70 -0.01 1.34
CA LEU A 149 6.56 1.20 2.16
C LEU A 149 5.50 1.02 3.24
N TYR A 150 4.37 0.38 2.90
CA TYR A 150 3.32 0.08 3.87
C TYR A 150 3.80 -0.87 4.97
N GLN A 151 4.55 -1.91 4.63
CA GLN A 151 5.13 -2.86 5.59
C GLN A 151 6.14 -2.18 6.49
N MET A 152 7.07 -1.38 5.93
CA MET A 152 8.05 -0.61 6.70
C MET A 152 7.38 0.42 7.62
N ARG A 153 6.35 1.14 7.14
CA ARG A 153 5.54 2.02 7.97
C ARG A 153 4.89 1.28 9.13
N GLY A 154 4.43 0.06 8.91
CA GLY A 154 3.83 -0.79 9.93
C GLY A 154 4.79 -1.30 11.01
N ARG A 155 6.10 -1.05 10.87
CA ARG A 155 7.12 -1.40 11.87
C ARG A 155 7.18 -0.40 13.02
N VAL A 156 6.65 0.79 12.85
CA VAL A 156 6.51 1.80 13.91
C VAL A 156 5.05 1.92 14.36
N GLY A 157 4.80 2.58 15.51
CA GLY A 157 3.46 2.76 16.04
C GLY A 157 2.87 1.49 16.65
N ARG A 158 3.70 0.72 17.35
CA ARG A 158 3.28 -0.48 18.08
C ARG A 158 3.08 -0.21 19.59
N SER A 159 3.11 1.05 19.96
CA SER A 159 2.84 1.55 21.30
C SER A 159 1.67 2.53 21.29
N ASN A 160 1.26 3.00 22.45
CA ASN A 160 0.25 4.06 22.63
C ASN A 160 0.74 5.48 22.26
N ARG A 161 1.97 5.59 21.72
CA ARG A 161 2.57 6.85 21.26
C ARG A 161 2.33 7.05 19.77
N ARG A 162 2.07 8.29 19.36
CA ARG A 162 1.94 8.62 17.94
C ARG A 162 3.25 8.39 17.22
N ALA A 163 3.17 7.62 16.13
CA ALA A 163 4.31 7.32 15.29
C ALA A 163 4.33 8.17 14.01
N TYR A 164 5.52 8.31 13.44
CA TYR A 164 5.77 9.10 12.24
C TYR A 164 6.57 8.31 11.21
N ALA A 165 6.16 8.40 9.96
CA ALA A 165 6.88 7.87 8.82
C ALA A 165 7.24 9.00 7.85
N TYR A 166 8.51 9.31 7.72
CA TYR A 166 9.02 10.30 6.78
C TYR A 166 9.48 9.59 5.51
N LEU A 167 8.83 9.90 4.41
CA LEU A 167 9.19 9.45 3.07
C LEU A 167 10.05 10.52 2.42
N LEU A 168 11.36 10.33 2.47
CA LEU A 168 12.34 11.28 1.93
C LEU A 168 12.48 11.04 0.43
N ILE A 169 12.19 12.05 -0.38
CA ILE A 169 12.25 11.96 -1.84
C ILE A 169 13.42 12.76 -2.42
N SER A 170 13.99 12.27 -3.51
CA SER A 170 15.04 12.98 -4.24
C SER A 170 14.47 14.16 -5.05
N LYS A 171 15.31 15.16 -5.36
CA LYS A 171 14.91 16.35 -6.14
C LYS A 171 14.41 16.06 -7.56
N GLY A 172 14.74 14.87 -8.10
CA GLY A 172 14.35 14.44 -9.44
C GLY A 172 13.17 13.46 -9.48
N THR A 173 12.43 13.31 -8.37
CA THR A 173 11.30 12.38 -8.29
C THR A 173 10.23 12.69 -9.33
N THR A 174 9.86 11.69 -10.15
CA THR A 174 8.84 11.82 -11.19
C THR A 174 7.45 12.05 -10.61
N THR A 175 6.57 12.70 -11.36
CA THR A 175 5.17 12.94 -10.96
C THR A 175 4.44 11.61 -10.65
N VAL A 176 4.72 10.55 -11.41
CA VAL A 176 4.12 9.21 -11.20
C VAL A 176 4.58 8.61 -9.87
N ALA A 177 5.88 8.68 -9.57
CA ALA A 177 6.41 8.20 -8.30
C ALA A 177 5.84 9.00 -7.12
N ARG A 178 5.68 10.31 -7.25
CA ARG A 178 5.08 11.16 -6.23
C ARG A 178 3.61 10.81 -5.98
N LYS A 179 2.79 10.68 -7.03
CA LYS A 179 1.38 10.25 -6.90
C LYS A 179 1.25 8.89 -6.22
N ARG A 180 2.20 7.96 -6.49
CA ARG A 180 2.24 6.67 -5.80
C ARG A 180 2.48 6.81 -4.30
N LEU A 181 3.40 7.70 -3.89
CA LEU A 181 3.66 7.97 -2.47
C LEU A 181 2.47 8.68 -1.80
N GLU A 182 1.82 9.61 -2.52
CA GLU A 182 0.62 10.31 -2.04
C GLU A 182 -0.53 9.34 -1.73
N ALA A 183 -0.68 8.27 -2.51
CA ALA A 183 -1.64 7.22 -2.21
C ALA A 183 -1.40 6.61 -0.81
N LEU A 184 -0.14 6.47 -0.37
CA LEU A 184 0.17 5.94 0.96
C LEU A 184 -0.25 6.87 2.10
N THR A 185 -0.30 8.18 1.86
CA THR A 185 -0.79 9.15 2.86
C THR A 185 -2.31 9.14 2.99
N GLN A 186 -3.03 8.78 1.93
CA GLN A 186 -4.50 8.64 1.96
C GLN A 186 -4.94 7.39 2.75
N TYR A 187 -4.10 6.36 2.76
CA TYR A 187 -4.35 5.11 3.48
C TYR A 187 -3.58 5.07 4.81
N ASP A 188 -3.75 6.09 5.66
CA ASP A 188 -3.07 6.19 6.95
C ASP A 188 -3.80 5.48 8.11
N TYR A 189 -5.02 5.01 7.87
CA TYR A 189 -5.80 4.25 8.84
C TYR A 189 -5.34 2.79 8.97
N LEU A 190 -5.63 2.23 10.12
CA LEU A 190 -5.28 0.85 10.43
C LEU A 190 -6.16 -0.12 9.61
N GLY A 191 -5.53 -1.16 9.04
CA GLY A 191 -6.25 -2.14 8.19
C GLY A 191 -6.27 -1.79 6.70
N ALA A 192 -5.70 -0.66 6.28
CA ALA A 192 -5.68 -0.22 4.88
C ALA A 192 -4.80 -1.07 3.93
N GLY A 193 -4.16 -2.14 4.43
CA GLY A 193 -3.22 -2.94 3.63
C GLY A 193 -3.80 -3.50 2.34
N PHE A 194 -5.08 -3.88 2.35
CA PHE A 194 -5.77 -4.37 1.16
C PHE A 194 -5.94 -3.26 0.10
N GLN A 195 -6.36 -2.07 0.51
CA GLN A 195 -6.55 -0.92 -0.38
C GLN A 195 -5.21 -0.44 -0.96
N VAL A 196 -4.15 -0.45 -0.15
CA VAL A 196 -2.78 -0.15 -0.63
C VAL A 196 -2.33 -1.15 -1.69
N ALA A 197 -2.58 -2.44 -1.48
CA ALA A 197 -2.24 -3.48 -2.45
C ALA A 197 -3.06 -3.36 -3.75
N LEU A 198 -4.35 -3.04 -3.64
CA LEU A 198 -5.22 -2.78 -4.80
C LEU A 198 -4.71 -1.56 -5.58
N ARG A 199 -4.38 -0.49 -4.87
CA ARG A 199 -3.84 0.73 -5.50
C ARG A 199 -2.47 0.51 -6.15
N ASP A 200 -1.60 -0.29 -5.54
CA ASP A 200 -0.32 -0.68 -6.15
C ASP A 200 -0.54 -1.47 -7.45
N LEU A 201 -1.54 -2.36 -7.46
CA LEU A 201 -1.94 -3.12 -8.64
C LEU A 201 -2.44 -2.20 -9.76
N GLU A 202 -3.30 -1.24 -9.45
CA GLU A 202 -3.79 -0.24 -10.41
C GLU A 202 -2.68 0.61 -11.01
N LEU A 203 -1.76 1.11 -10.17
CA LEU A 203 -0.67 1.99 -10.59
C LEU A 203 0.42 1.27 -11.39
N ARG A 204 0.67 0.00 -11.11
CA ARG A 204 1.60 -0.83 -11.88
C ARG A 204 1.03 -1.25 -13.22
N GLY A 205 -0.29 -1.15 -13.38
CA GLY A 205 -0.98 -1.88 -14.44
C GLY A 205 -0.93 -3.38 -14.19
N ALA A 206 -2.00 -4.09 -14.38
CA ALA A 206 -2.10 -5.53 -14.12
C ALA A 206 -1.13 -6.41 -14.95
N GLY A 207 -0.20 -5.79 -15.68
CA GLY A 207 0.69 -6.42 -16.66
C GLY A 207 1.82 -7.28 -16.10
N THR A 208 2.12 -7.23 -14.81
CA THR A 208 3.21 -8.02 -14.20
C THR A 208 2.77 -9.33 -13.53
N ILE A 209 1.49 -9.67 -13.59
CA ILE A 209 0.95 -10.78 -12.80
C ILE A 209 1.27 -12.14 -13.38
N LEU A 210 1.47 -12.25 -14.71
CA LEU A 210 1.65 -13.53 -15.42
C LEU A 210 2.95 -13.65 -16.24
N GLY A 211 3.93 -12.77 -16.03
CA GLY A 211 5.25 -12.82 -16.68
C GLY A 211 5.56 -11.66 -17.61
N THR A 212 6.83 -11.52 -17.97
CA THR A 212 7.42 -10.37 -18.67
C THR A 212 6.88 -10.09 -20.08
N LYS A 213 6.07 -10.98 -20.66
CA LYS A 213 5.55 -10.84 -22.04
C LYS A 213 4.12 -10.33 -22.15
N GLN A 214 3.37 -10.12 -21.02
CA GLN A 214 1.94 -9.76 -21.07
C GLN A 214 1.61 -8.35 -20.58
N SER A 215 2.59 -7.53 -20.27
CA SER A 215 2.41 -6.19 -19.73
C SER A 215 1.66 -5.19 -20.65
N GLY A 216 1.60 -5.46 -21.95
CA GLY A 216 0.90 -4.60 -22.92
C GLY A 216 -0.61 -4.86 -23.02
N ILE A 217 -1.07 -6.08 -22.81
CA ILE A 217 -2.49 -6.46 -23.07
C ILE A 217 -3.42 -5.88 -22.02
N ILE A 218 -3.06 -5.96 -20.75
CA ILE A 218 -3.92 -5.47 -19.66
C ILE A 218 -3.99 -3.94 -19.63
N GLN A 219 -2.91 -3.26 -20.03
CA GLN A 219 -2.93 -1.81 -20.24
C GLN A 219 -3.86 -1.40 -21.39
N ALA A 220 -3.94 -2.23 -22.44
CA ALA A 220 -4.77 -1.95 -23.60
C ALA A 220 -6.25 -2.22 -23.37
N ILE A 221 -6.59 -3.28 -22.60
CA ILE A 221 -7.99 -3.73 -22.41
C ILE A 221 -8.58 -3.34 -21.05
N GLY A 222 -7.77 -2.88 -20.11
CA GLY A 222 -8.18 -2.50 -18.76
C GLY A 222 -8.35 -3.69 -17.80
N PHE A 223 -8.11 -3.43 -16.52
CA PHE A 223 -8.09 -4.44 -15.45
C PHE A 223 -9.45 -5.14 -15.25
N ASN A 224 -10.55 -4.40 -15.32
CA ASN A 224 -11.89 -4.96 -15.13
C ASN A 224 -12.27 -5.96 -16.24
N TYR A 225 -11.91 -5.66 -17.48
CA TYR A 225 -12.16 -6.55 -18.61
C TYR A 225 -11.31 -7.82 -18.53
N TYR A 226 -10.03 -7.69 -18.15
CA TYR A 226 -9.16 -8.83 -17.92
C TYR A 226 -9.69 -9.77 -16.84
N ASN A 227 -10.12 -9.24 -15.69
CA ASN A 227 -10.70 -10.05 -14.59
C ASN A 227 -11.96 -10.78 -15.03
N ARG A 228 -12.80 -10.17 -15.85
CA ARG A 228 -13.99 -10.79 -16.39
C ARG A 228 -13.66 -11.96 -17.32
N ILE A 229 -12.72 -11.76 -18.26
CA ILE A 229 -12.24 -12.86 -19.14
C ILE A 229 -11.70 -14.00 -18.30
N LEU A 230 -10.88 -13.70 -17.28
CA LEU A 230 -10.29 -14.70 -16.41
C LEU A 230 -11.36 -15.46 -15.61
N ALA A 231 -12.34 -14.78 -15.06
CA ALA A 231 -13.44 -15.39 -14.32
C ALA A 231 -14.27 -16.32 -15.23
N ASN A 232 -14.58 -15.89 -16.46
CA ASN A 232 -15.29 -16.70 -17.43
C ASN A 232 -14.47 -17.94 -17.83
N ALA A 233 -13.16 -17.79 -18.04
CA ALA A 233 -12.27 -18.91 -18.36
C ALA A 233 -12.20 -19.95 -17.23
N ILE A 234 -12.18 -19.49 -15.97
CA ILE A 234 -12.20 -20.37 -14.79
C ILE A 234 -13.51 -21.15 -14.71
N GLN A 235 -14.64 -20.48 -14.86
CA GLN A 235 -15.95 -21.15 -14.86
C GLN A 235 -16.09 -22.19 -15.97
N ALA A 236 -15.55 -21.90 -17.14
CA ALA A 236 -15.55 -22.84 -18.27
C ALA A 236 -14.72 -24.08 -17.97
N VAL A 237 -13.52 -23.91 -17.39
CA VAL A 237 -12.66 -25.03 -16.97
C VAL A 237 -13.32 -25.86 -15.88
N GLU A 238 -13.95 -25.25 -14.89
CA GLU A 238 -14.69 -25.93 -13.81
C GLU A 238 -15.88 -26.76 -14.35
N LYS A 239 -16.54 -26.27 -15.40
CA LYS A 239 -17.65 -26.98 -16.08
C LYS A 239 -17.16 -28.03 -17.09
N GLY A 240 -15.85 -28.15 -17.32
CA GLY A 240 -15.28 -29.07 -18.32
C GLY A 240 -15.54 -28.66 -19.76
N GLU A 241 -15.94 -27.42 -19.99
CA GLU A 241 -16.19 -26.85 -21.31
C GLU A 241 -14.87 -26.34 -21.91
N THR A 242 -14.50 -26.83 -23.10
CA THR A 242 -13.41 -26.24 -23.91
C THR A 242 -13.97 -24.97 -24.56
N THR A 243 -13.86 -23.86 -23.88
CA THR A 243 -14.40 -22.60 -24.36
C THR A 243 -13.47 -21.96 -25.37
N ASN A 244 -13.98 -21.58 -26.54
CA ASN A 244 -13.40 -20.53 -27.35
C ASN A 244 -13.44 -19.23 -26.52
N LEU A 245 -12.32 -18.85 -25.90
CA LEU A 245 -12.16 -17.67 -25.04
C LEU A 245 -12.48 -16.34 -25.75
N PHE A 246 -12.78 -16.40 -27.05
CA PHE A 246 -13.06 -15.27 -27.93
C PHE A 246 -14.45 -15.30 -28.57
N ASN A 247 -15.33 -16.24 -28.19
CA ASN A 247 -16.73 -16.10 -28.55
C ASN A 247 -17.32 -14.99 -27.67
N ASP A 248 -17.15 -13.78 -28.14
CA ASP A 248 -17.95 -12.65 -27.79
C ASP A 248 -19.44 -12.91 -28.13
N GLU A 249 -20.17 -13.48 -27.19
CA GLU A 249 -21.45 -12.86 -26.94
C GLU A 249 -21.06 -11.50 -26.36
N THR A 250 -21.14 -10.48 -27.18
CA THR A 250 -20.86 -9.09 -26.86
C THR A 250 -21.51 -8.81 -25.50
N PRO A 251 -20.71 -8.59 -24.43
CA PRO A 251 -21.32 -8.15 -23.20
C PRO A 251 -22.00 -6.86 -23.60
N ASN A 252 -23.21 -6.72 -23.15
CA ASN A 252 -23.99 -5.51 -23.16
C ASN A 252 -23.01 -4.32 -23.12
N THR A 253 -22.64 -3.85 -24.31
CA THR A 253 -21.83 -2.65 -24.45
C THR A 253 -22.74 -1.60 -23.86
N ARG A 254 -22.54 -1.27 -22.57
CA ARG A 254 -23.21 -0.14 -21.95
C ARG A 254 -22.98 1.00 -22.93
N ARG A 255 -24.01 1.25 -23.76
CA ARG A 255 -23.97 2.34 -24.73
C ARG A 255 -23.70 3.58 -23.91
N LYS A 256 -22.53 4.20 -24.10
CA LYS A 256 -22.27 5.49 -23.47
C LYS A 256 -23.22 6.49 -24.12
N VAL A 257 -24.32 6.75 -23.45
CA VAL A 257 -25.19 7.85 -23.82
C VAL A 257 -24.47 9.13 -23.44
N ARG A 258 -24.05 9.92 -24.42
CA ARG A 258 -23.60 11.28 -24.18
C ARG A 258 -24.84 12.16 -24.28
N THR A 259 -25.17 12.85 -23.21
CA THR A 259 -26.23 13.85 -23.17
C THR A 259 -25.60 15.21 -22.94
N GLU A 260 -26.19 16.25 -23.51
CA GLU A 260 -25.80 17.66 -23.25
C GLU A 260 -26.49 18.21 -22.00
N ILE A 261 -27.31 17.36 -21.33
CA ILE A 261 -28.00 17.73 -20.11
C ILE A 261 -27.15 17.27 -18.91
N ASP A 262 -26.93 18.17 -17.96
CA ASP A 262 -26.29 17.86 -16.70
C ASP A 262 -27.22 16.95 -15.87
N LEU A 263 -26.85 15.67 -15.76
CA LEU A 263 -27.61 14.68 -15.01
C LEU A 263 -27.03 14.56 -13.59
N TYR A 264 -27.64 15.25 -12.65
CA TYR A 264 -27.25 15.17 -11.24
C TYR A 264 -28.50 15.37 -10.35
N PHE A 265 -28.47 14.84 -9.14
CA PHE A 265 -29.44 15.17 -8.10
C PHE A 265 -29.07 16.50 -7.45
N PRO A 266 -29.90 17.53 -7.58
CA PRO A 266 -29.63 18.83 -6.98
C PRO A 266 -29.53 18.74 -5.45
N PRO A 267 -28.70 19.57 -4.79
CA PRO A 267 -28.60 19.58 -3.33
C PRO A 267 -29.90 19.93 -2.60
N ASP A 268 -30.79 20.66 -3.24
CA ASP A 268 -32.12 21.02 -2.76
C ASP A 268 -33.14 19.88 -2.86
N TYR A 269 -32.84 18.82 -3.62
CA TYR A 269 -33.66 17.61 -3.69
C TYR A 269 -33.19 16.52 -2.71
N ILE A 270 -31.87 16.32 -2.59
CA ILE A 270 -31.24 15.43 -1.62
C ILE A 270 -30.10 16.20 -0.98
N ASP A 271 -30.27 16.64 0.27
CA ASP A 271 -29.35 17.51 0.99
C ASP A 271 -28.08 16.78 1.45
N ASP A 272 -28.15 15.47 1.70
CA ASP A 272 -27.05 14.65 2.19
C ASP A 272 -26.18 14.13 1.03
N ASP A 273 -24.90 14.50 1.03
CA ASP A 273 -23.90 14.06 0.05
C ASP A 273 -23.68 12.55 0.07
N GLU A 274 -23.73 11.89 1.23
CA GLU A 274 -23.56 10.45 1.34
C GLU A 274 -24.77 9.71 0.76
N GLU A 275 -25.96 10.26 0.94
CA GLU A 275 -27.19 9.70 0.42
C GLU A 275 -27.27 9.84 -1.11
N ARG A 276 -26.89 11.00 -1.67
CA ARG A 276 -26.73 11.19 -3.11
C ARG A 276 -25.76 10.16 -3.72
N LEU A 277 -24.62 9.95 -3.07
CA LEU A 277 -23.61 8.99 -3.53
C LEU A 277 -24.14 7.54 -3.50
N ARG A 278 -24.93 7.19 -2.48
CA ARG A 278 -25.59 5.88 -2.35
C ARG A 278 -26.59 5.64 -3.48
N ILE A 279 -27.37 6.67 -3.82
CA ILE A 279 -28.36 6.59 -4.91
C ILE A 279 -27.67 6.47 -6.26
N TYR A 280 -26.60 7.24 -6.54
CA TYR A 280 -25.81 7.08 -7.76
C TYR A 280 -25.22 5.67 -7.88
N LYS A 281 -24.78 5.07 -6.78
CA LYS A 281 -24.29 3.70 -6.77
C LYS A 281 -25.41 2.71 -7.12
N ARG A 282 -26.57 2.83 -6.50
CA ARG A 282 -27.76 2.00 -6.82
C ARG A 282 -28.16 2.16 -8.29
N LEU A 283 -28.22 3.39 -8.81
CA LEU A 283 -28.50 3.65 -10.24
C LEU A 283 -27.52 2.93 -11.16
N SER A 284 -26.24 2.84 -10.77
CA SER A 284 -25.21 2.16 -11.57
C SER A 284 -25.36 0.63 -11.58
N GLU A 285 -26.10 0.07 -10.63
CA GLU A 285 -26.32 -1.37 -10.43
C GLU A 285 -27.65 -1.86 -11.02
N LEU A 286 -28.54 -0.95 -11.49
CA LEU A 286 -29.85 -1.31 -12.08
C LEU A 286 -29.66 -2.02 -13.44
N GLU A 287 -30.35 -3.13 -13.64
CA GLU A 287 -30.27 -3.93 -14.86
C GLU A 287 -31.58 -3.95 -15.67
N THR A 288 -32.71 -3.69 -15.03
CA THR A 288 -34.05 -3.75 -15.66
C THR A 288 -34.79 -2.42 -15.57
N LEU A 289 -35.80 -2.22 -16.45
CA LEU A 289 -36.69 -1.05 -16.38
C LEU A 289 -37.55 -1.08 -15.10
N GLU A 290 -37.92 -2.26 -14.64
CA GLU A 290 -38.68 -2.42 -13.41
C GLU A 290 -37.91 -1.98 -12.16
N ASP A 291 -36.57 -2.18 -12.15
CA ASP A 291 -35.71 -1.69 -11.09
C ASP A 291 -35.63 -0.16 -11.08
N ILE A 292 -35.70 0.47 -12.28
CA ILE A 292 -35.69 1.94 -12.41
C ILE A 292 -37.00 2.49 -11.87
N ASP A 293 -38.15 1.91 -12.27
CA ASP A 293 -39.51 2.31 -11.83
C ASP A 293 -39.61 2.18 -10.29
N ASN A 294 -39.07 1.11 -9.70
CA ASN A 294 -39.06 0.91 -8.26
C ASN A 294 -38.21 1.97 -7.55
N LEU A 295 -37.06 2.34 -8.12
CA LEU A 295 -36.22 3.39 -7.55
C LEU A 295 -36.85 4.77 -7.66
N GLU A 296 -37.58 5.07 -8.76
CA GLU A 296 -38.32 6.33 -8.94
C GLU A 296 -39.42 6.51 -7.90
N VAL A 297 -40.09 5.43 -7.51
CA VAL A 297 -41.12 5.46 -6.45
C VAL A 297 -40.54 5.66 -5.06
N GLU A 298 -39.28 5.26 -4.85
CA GLU A 298 -38.58 5.39 -3.55
C GLU A 298 -37.99 6.80 -3.35
N LEU A 299 -37.63 7.49 -4.46
CA LEU A 299 -37.05 8.84 -4.45
C LEU A 299 -38.14 9.93 -4.37
#